data_c00e01a784e913d4de09dc0573f6fa63
#
_entry.id   c00e01a784e913d4de09dc0573f6fa63
#
_cell.length_a   1.000
_cell.length_b   1.000
_cell.length_c   1.000
_cell.angle_alpha   90.00
_cell.angle_beta   90.00
_cell.angle_gamma   90.00
#
_symmetry.space_group_name_H-M   'P 1'
#
loop_
_entity.id
_entity.type
_entity.pdbx_description
1 polymer ?
#
loop_
_entity_poly.entity_id
_entity_poly.type
_entity_poly.pdbx_seq_one_letter_code
_entity_poly.pdbx_strand_id
1 'polypeptide(L)'
;MPFWKPKKKKKAVHKAKPAKPLPKYEPKPFVPPEIPKIDISAKQQKDPQKPAPKKASSPRVDDKKYFIETFNKLVSERNRPWDIWKDFVLMTACAFSNAVDKTHYDEREERYLKAIAKYRKEEQALFPELLAEMTVALEKNPDQDFLGEVYMRMRLGSDELKQIFTPYNVCHLMALATMGNVAEQVEKSGFITIHDDCCGGGATLIAAANVARNDLEKAGLNFQNHILFSAQDIEETVALMCYIQLSLLGVAGFVKVGNSLTDPIRNGDSLENYWFTPMYFSDVWHTRRVINQMMNI
;
A
#
# COMPACT_ATOMS: atom_id res chain seq x y z
N MET A 1 2.51 68.92 -16.70
CA MET A 1 2.45 67.69 -15.86
C MET A 1 3.74 66.93 -16.06
N PRO A 2 4.62 66.78 -15.03
CA PRO A 2 5.91 66.11 -15.22
C PRO A 2 5.76 64.60 -14.98
N PHE A 3 6.40 63.84 -15.88
CA PHE A 3 6.54 62.38 -15.87
C PHE A 3 7.43 61.91 -14.71
N TRP A 4 6.92 60.99 -13.89
CA TRP A 4 7.69 60.34 -12.84
C TRP A 4 8.45 59.12 -13.41
N LYS A 5 9.79 59.15 -13.32
CA LYS A 5 10.67 58.02 -13.67
C LYS A 5 11.02 57.19 -12.42
N PRO A 6 10.81 55.86 -12.39
CA PRO A 6 11.18 55.03 -11.23
C PRO A 6 12.72 54.83 -11.18
N LYS A 7 13.29 55.04 -9.97
CA LYS A 7 14.70 54.76 -9.69
C LYS A 7 14.97 53.26 -9.60
N LYS A 8 15.86 52.74 -10.46
CA LYS A 8 16.33 51.34 -10.37
C LYS A 8 17.26 51.19 -9.16
N LYS A 9 16.84 50.39 -8.17
CA LYS A 9 17.72 49.91 -7.07
C LYS A 9 18.63 48.80 -7.61
N LYS A 10 19.95 48.99 -7.62
CA LYS A 10 20.94 47.95 -7.86
C LYS A 10 20.97 46.98 -6.69
N LYS A 11 20.62 45.71 -6.91
CA LYS A 11 20.84 44.61 -5.95
C LYS A 11 22.31 44.24 -5.96
N ALA A 12 22.93 44.28 -4.80
CA ALA A 12 24.32 43.80 -4.60
C ALA A 12 24.32 42.25 -4.72
N VAL A 13 25.16 41.75 -5.61
CA VAL A 13 25.37 40.30 -5.77
C VAL A 13 26.43 39.90 -4.76
N HIS A 14 26.03 39.19 -3.71
CA HIS A 14 26.97 38.52 -2.80
C HIS A 14 27.64 37.36 -3.53
N LYS A 15 28.92 37.47 -3.81
CA LYS A 15 29.75 36.35 -4.30
C LYS A 15 29.90 35.33 -3.16
N ALA A 16 29.32 34.15 -3.31
CA ALA A 16 29.55 33.03 -2.42
C ALA A 16 31.03 32.57 -2.48
N LYS A 17 31.62 32.29 -1.32
CA LYS A 17 32.98 31.72 -1.25
C LYS A 17 32.94 30.28 -1.80
N PRO A 18 33.99 29.82 -2.49
CA PRO A 18 34.08 28.47 -2.99
C PRO A 18 34.10 27.47 -1.82
N ALA A 19 33.28 26.43 -1.94
CA ALA A 19 33.21 25.35 -0.97
C ALA A 19 34.53 24.57 -0.93
N LYS A 20 34.97 24.16 0.27
CA LYS A 20 36.13 23.30 0.44
C LYS A 20 35.87 21.93 -0.22
N PRO A 21 36.86 21.33 -0.90
CA PRO A 21 36.71 20.01 -1.47
C PRO A 21 36.45 18.97 -0.37
N LEU A 22 35.49 18.10 -0.61
CA LEU A 22 35.17 16.96 0.26
C LEU A 22 36.34 15.96 0.30
N PRO A 23 36.64 15.34 1.44
CA PRO A 23 37.70 14.33 1.53
C PRO A 23 37.35 13.14 0.61
N LYS A 24 38.36 12.65 -0.13
CA LYS A 24 38.24 11.46 -0.98
C LYS A 24 37.91 10.27 -0.10
N TYR A 25 36.75 9.66 -0.35
CA TYR A 25 36.34 8.39 0.29
C TYR A 25 37.07 7.25 -0.40
N GLU A 26 37.95 6.54 0.32
CA GLU A 26 38.55 5.28 -0.11
C GLU A 26 37.69 4.14 0.49
N PRO A 27 36.99 3.34 -0.33
CA PRO A 27 36.21 2.23 0.19
C PRO A 27 37.13 1.15 0.76
N LYS A 28 36.93 0.81 2.04
CA LYS A 28 37.58 -0.37 2.65
C LYS A 28 37.00 -1.63 1.99
N PRO A 29 37.83 -2.66 1.71
CA PRO A 29 37.34 -3.91 1.15
C PRO A 29 36.31 -4.55 2.11
N PHE A 30 35.16 -4.93 1.56
CA PHE A 30 34.11 -5.62 2.28
C PHE A 30 34.59 -7.03 2.65
N VAL A 31 34.71 -7.31 3.95
CA VAL A 31 34.91 -8.65 4.48
C VAL A 31 33.54 -9.18 4.90
N PRO A 32 33.01 -10.23 4.24
CA PRO A 32 31.72 -10.79 4.65
C PRO A 32 31.83 -11.35 6.08
N PRO A 33 30.79 -11.18 6.93
CA PRO A 33 30.77 -11.83 8.24
C PRO A 33 30.70 -13.35 8.03
N GLU A 34 31.48 -14.11 8.82
CA GLU A 34 31.43 -15.57 8.82
C GLU A 34 30.01 -16.02 9.21
N ILE A 35 29.37 -16.78 8.32
CA ILE A 35 28.07 -17.40 8.57
C ILE A 35 28.29 -18.53 9.58
N PRO A 36 27.67 -18.48 10.80
CA PRO A 36 27.76 -19.60 11.73
C PRO A 36 27.18 -20.87 11.07
N LYS A 37 27.96 -21.96 11.07
CA LYS A 37 27.46 -23.27 10.63
C LYS A 37 26.32 -23.68 11.57
N ILE A 38 25.09 -23.70 11.06
CA ILE A 38 23.94 -24.22 11.80
C ILE A 38 24.06 -25.76 11.80
N ASP A 39 24.25 -26.33 12.98
CA ASP A 39 24.22 -27.77 13.19
C ASP A 39 22.77 -28.29 13.08
N ILE A 40 22.47 -28.99 11.99
CA ILE A 40 21.12 -29.50 11.67
C ILE A 40 20.81 -30.80 12.45
N SER A 41 21.65 -31.21 13.39
CA SER A 41 21.47 -32.45 14.17
C SER A 41 20.66 -32.29 15.48
N ALA A 42 20.05 -31.17 15.75
CA ALA A 42 19.21 -30.95 16.92
C ALA A 42 17.82 -31.61 16.77
N LYS A 43 17.67 -32.68 17.51
CA LYS A 43 16.46 -33.46 17.85
C LYS A 43 15.13 -32.71 17.67
N GLN A 44 14.19 -33.37 16.99
CA GLN A 44 12.76 -33.08 16.98
C GLN A 44 12.25 -32.89 18.42
N GLN A 45 12.19 -31.67 18.91
CA GLN A 45 11.41 -31.33 20.09
C GLN A 45 9.94 -31.26 19.63
N LYS A 46 9.11 -32.06 20.34
CA LYS A 46 7.66 -32.02 20.18
C LYS A 46 7.18 -30.58 20.35
N ASP A 47 6.51 -30.05 19.31
CA ASP A 47 5.80 -28.79 19.37
C ASP A 47 4.93 -28.72 20.62
N PRO A 48 4.95 -27.59 21.36
CA PRO A 48 3.96 -27.35 22.40
C PRO A 48 2.57 -27.33 21.73
N GLN A 49 1.66 -28.12 22.24
CA GLN A 49 0.29 -28.28 21.75
C GLN A 49 -0.31 -26.89 21.45
N LYS A 50 -0.56 -26.64 20.18
CA LYS A 50 -1.31 -25.48 19.71
C LYS A 50 -2.63 -25.44 20.46
N PRO A 51 -3.01 -24.34 21.13
CA PRO A 51 -4.28 -24.27 21.82
C PRO A 51 -5.40 -24.63 20.85
N ALA A 52 -6.30 -25.51 21.26
CA ALA A 52 -7.42 -25.96 20.45
C ALA A 52 -8.16 -24.74 19.85
N PRO A 53 -8.52 -24.77 18.56
CA PRO A 53 -9.21 -23.67 17.94
C PRO A 53 -10.49 -23.39 18.72
N LYS A 54 -10.63 -22.16 19.24
CA LYS A 54 -11.90 -21.69 19.81
C LYS A 54 -12.98 -21.98 18.79
N LYS A 55 -14.06 -22.64 19.19
CA LYS A 55 -15.20 -22.99 18.35
C LYS A 55 -15.52 -21.81 17.44
N ALA A 56 -15.40 -22.01 16.12
CA ALA A 56 -15.75 -21.02 15.13
C ALA A 56 -17.17 -20.53 15.44
N SER A 57 -17.31 -19.22 15.63
CA SER A 57 -18.62 -18.56 15.64
C SER A 57 -19.33 -18.96 14.35
N SER A 58 -20.64 -19.18 14.42
CA SER A 58 -21.49 -19.49 13.25
C SER A 58 -21.09 -18.62 12.04
N PRO A 59 -21.04 -19.18 10.81
CA PRO A 59 -20.57 -18.43 9.65
C PRO A 59 -21.34 -17.11 9.53
N ARG A 60 -20.64 -16.00 9.54
CA ARG A 60 -21.24 -14.68 9.30
C ARG A 60 -21.77 -14.67 7.86
N VAL A 61 -23.03 -14.35 7.67
CA VAL A 61 -23.70 -14.40 6.36
C VAL A 61 -23.27 -13.28 5.43
N ASP A 62 -22.87 -12.12 6.00
CA ASP A 62 -22.38 -10.95 5.25
C ASP A 62 -21.39 -10.16 6.11
N ASP A 63 -20.10 -10.41 5.91
CA ASP A 63 -19.03 -9.75 6.68
C ASP A 63 -19.04 -8.21 6.45
N LYS A 64 -19.46 -7.74 5.26
CA LYS A 64 -19.56 -6.29 4.98
C LYS A 64 -20.69 -5.64 5.78
N LYS A 65 -21.76 -6.36 6.07
CA LYS A 65 -22.85 -5.87 6.93
C LYS A 65 -22.35 -5.61 8.36
N TYR A 66 -21.54 -6.50 8.93
CA TYR A 66 -20.98 -6.30 10.27
C TYR A 66 -20.06 -5.08 10.30
N PHE A 67 -19.19 -4.94 9.31
CA PHE A 67 -18.36 -3.76 9.17
C PHE A 67 -19.19 -2.45 9.13
N ILE A 68 -20.27 -2.42 8.34
CA ILE A 68 -21.15 -1.26 8.23
C ILE A 68 -21.87 -0.99 9.57
N GLU A 69 -22.28 -2.04 10.29
CA GLU A 69 -22.90 -1.89 11.61
C GLU A 69 -21.92 -1.30 12.63
N THR A 70 -20.67 -1.78 12.66
CA THR A 70 -19.61 -1.22 13.51
C THR A 70 -19.27 0.22 13.12
N PHE A 71 -19.15 0.49 11.81
CA PHE A 71 -18.92 1.84 11.30
C PHE A 71 -20.02 2.82 11.71
N ASN A 72 -21.28 2.41 11.64
CA ASN A 72 -22.42 3.25 12.00
C ASN A 72 -22.45 3.62 13.49
N LYS A 73 -21.77 2.90 14.38
CA LYS A 73 -21.59 3.30 15.80
C LYS A 73 -20.76 4.58 15.94
N LEU A 74 -19.91 4.90 14.95
CA LEU A 74 -19.10 6.12 14.91
C LEU A 74 -19.88 7.34 14.39
N VAL A 75 -20.94 7.11 13.60
CA VAL A 75 -21.71 8.18 12.96
C VAL A 75 -22.52 8.96 14.00
N SER A 76 -22.38 10.28 14.00
CA SER A 76 -23.06 11.17 14.91
C SER A 76 -23.19 12.56 14.28
N GLU A 77 -23.86 13.50 14.94
CA GLU A 77 -23.91 14.90 14.50
C GLU A 77 -22.51 15.53 14.35
N ARG A 78 -21.54 15.05 15.14
CA ARG A 78 -20.16 15.53 15.13
C ARG A 78 -19.31 14.81 14.07
N ASN A 79 -19.57 13.53 13.83
CA ASN A 79 -18.78 12.68 12.96
C ASN A 79 -19.59 12.30 11.71
N ARG A 80 -19.30 12.90 10.58
CA ARG A 80 -19.96 12.59 9.31
C ARG A 80 -19.41 11.29 8.70
N PRO A 81 -20.21 10.47 8.03
CA PRO A 81 -19.75 9.20 7.43
C PRO A 81 -18.50 9.35 6.55
N TRP A 82 -18.45 10.39 5.71
CA TRP A 82 -17.29 10.64 4.86
C TRP A 82 -16.00 10.95 5.65
N ASP A 83 -16.10 11.75 6.71
CA ASP A 83 -14.94 12.10 7.52
C ASP A 83 -14.41 10.88 8.29
N ILE A 84 -15.32 10.06 8.84
CA ILE A 84 -14.97 8.79 9.49
C ILE A 84 -14.25 7.85 8.50
N TRP A 85 -14.78 7.74 7.28
CA TRP A 85 -14.20 6.90 6.26
C TRP A 85 -12.77 7.32 5.90
N LYS A 86 -12.57 8.61 5.63
CA LYS A 86 -11.24 9.17 5.38
C LYS A 86 -10.27 8.89 6.53
N ASP A 87 -10.71 9.15 7.75
CA ASP A 87 -9.88 8.93 8.94
C ASP A 87 -9.57 7.45 9.14
N PHE A 88 -10.53 6.53 8.93
CA PHE A 88 -10.31 5.09 8.99
C PHE A 88 -9.28 4.64 7.96
N VAL A 89 -9.46 5.02 6.70
CA VAL A 89 -8.56 4.67 5.60
C VAL A 89 -7.16 5.24 5.86
N LEU A 90 -7.04 6.52 6.23
CA LEU A 90 -5.77 7.15 6.53
C LEU A 90 -5.04 6.46 7.70
N MET A 91 -5.72 6.25 8.82
CA MET A 91 -5.12 5.63 10.01
C MET A 91 -4.66 4.20 9.74
N THR A 92 -5.46 3.43 9.00
CA THR A 92 -5.10 2.05 8.62
C THR A 92 -3.88 2.04 7.71
N ALA A 93 -3.83 2.93 6.71
CA ALA A 93 -2.69 3.06 5.82
C ALA A 93 -1.42 3.49 6.57
N CYS A 94 -1.51 4.47 7.47
CA CYS A 94 -0.40 4.90 8.31
C CYS A 94 0.11 3.75 9.20
N ALA A 95 -0.79 2.98 9.83
CA ALA A 95 -0.41 1.86 10.69
C ALA A 95 0.38 0.78 9.92
N PHE A 96 -0.04 0.42 8.70
CA PHE A 96 0.67 -0.54 7.86
C PHE A 96 2.03 0.01 7.41
N SER A 97 2.04 1.25 6.97
CA SER A 97 3.26 1.90 6.51
C SER A 97 4.30 2.04 7.63
N ASN A 98 3.90 2.52 8.79
CA ASN A 98 4.78 2.76 9.93
C ASN A 98 5.44 1.47 10.46
N ALA A 99 4.83 0.31 10.21
CA ALA A 99 5.42 -0.97 10.57
C ALA A 99 6.71 -1.26 9.77
N VAL A 100 6.80 -0.83 8.52
CA VAL A 100 7.85 -1.23 7.57
C VAL A 100 8.63 -0.06 6.95
N ASP A 101 7.99 1.05 6.63
CA ASP A 101 8.58 2.23 6.00
C ASP A 101 9.04 3.26 7.05
N LYS A 102 10.31 3.20 7.40
CA LYS A 102 10.89 4.11 8.40
C LYS A 102 11.20 5.50 7.86
N THR A 103 11.25 5.68 6.54
CA THR A 103 11.54 6.97 5.91
C THR A 103 10.40 7.97 6.13
N HIS A 104 9.15 7.51 6.07
CA HIS A 104 7.96 8.34 6.20
C HIS A 104 7.28 8.23 7.57
N TYR A 105 7.95 7.58 8.55
CA TYR A 105 7.36 7.25 9.85
C TYR A 105 6.84 8.49 10.59
N ASP A 106 7.68 9.51 10.77
CA ASP A 106 7.36 10.66 11.61
C ASP A 106 6.15 11.45 11.04
N GLU A 107 6.12 11.67 9.72
CA GLU A 107 5.02 12.35 9.06
C GLU A 107 3.70 11.55 9.17
N ARG A 108 3.77 10.24 8.87
CA ARG A 108 2.58 9.37 8.91
C ARG A 108 2.07 9.12 10.31
N GLU A 109 2.97 9.05 11.30
CA GLU A 109 2.58 8.98 12.71
C GLU A 109 1.86 10.25 13.15
N GLU A 110 2.37 11.43 12.77
CA GLU A 110 1.69 12.70 13.05
C GLU A 110 0.28 12.74 12.44
N ARG A 111 0.13 12.28 11.19
CA ARG A 111 -1.16 12.19 10.50
C ARG A 111 -2.12 11.24 11.24
N TYR A 112 -1.63 10.07 11.65
CA TYR A 112 -2.39 9.10 12.44
C TYR A 112 -2.89 9.71 13.75
N LEU A 113 -1.98 10.33 14.51
CA LEU A 113 -2.30 10.93 15.81
C LEU A 113 -3.30 12.10 15.68
N LYS A 114 -3.19 12.91 14.63
CA LYS A 114 -4.17 13.98 14.33
C LYS A 114 -5.54 13.42 14.00
N ALA A 115 -5.62 12.32 13.28
CA ALA A 115 -6.88 11.68 12.91
C ALA A 115 -7.57 11.07 14.14
N ILE A 116 -6.87 10.23 14.90
CA ILE A 116 -7.44 9.53 16.05
C ILE A 116 -7.86 10.48 17.19
N ALA A 117 -7.17 11.61 17.35
CA ALA A 117 -7.48 12.61 18.37
C ALA A 117 -8.86 13.28 18.22
N LYS A 118 -9.50 13.18 17.04
CA LYS A 118 -10.85 13.69 16.80
C LYS A 118 -11.93 12.89 17.54
N TYR A 119 -11.63 11.66 17.93
CA TYR A 119 -12.56 10.66 18.45
C TYR A 119 -12.42 10.49 19.96
N ARG A 120 -13.53 10.17 20.64
CA ARG A 120 -13.52 9.81 22.06
C ARG A 120 -12.88 8.45 22.25
N LYS A 121 -12.41 8.13 23.48
CA LYS A 121 -11.72 6.85 23.75
C LYS A 121 -12.55 5.64 23.38
N GLU A 122 -13.85 5.67 23.61
CA GLU A 122 -14.78 4.60 23.29
C GLU A 122 -14.94 4.45 21.77
N GLU A 123 -14.94 5.57 21.03
CA GLU A 123 -15.00 5.60 19.56
C GLU A 123 -13.67 5.11 18.94
N GLN A 124 -12.54 5.45 19.57
CA GLN A 124 -11.21 5.03 19.09
C GLN A 124 -11.07 3.51 19.03
N ALA A 125 -11.69 2.77 19.95
CA ALA A 125 -11.64 1.32 20.00
C ALA A 125 -12.36 0.65 18.80
N LEU A 126 -13.26 1.36 18.13
CA LEU A 126 -13.98 0.83 16.96
C LEU A 126 -13.12 0.76 15.69
N PHE A 127 -12.07 1.57 15.56
CA PHE A 127 -11.21 1.55 14.38
C PHE A 127 -10.40 0.24 14.23
N PRO A 128 -9.74 -0.28 15.28
CA PRO A 128 -9.15 -1.63 15.22
C PRO A 128 -10.19 -2.74 15.00
N GLU A 129 -11.43 -2.59 15.51
CA GLU A 129 -12.52 -3.55 15.26
C GLU A 129 -12.87 -3.58 13.77
N LEU A 130 -13.03 -2.42 13.12
CA LEU A 130 -13.24 -2.31 11.68
C LEU A 130 -12.12 -2.98 10.87
N LEU A 131 -10.86 -2.74 11.23
CA LEU A 131 -9.72 -3.38 10.58
C LEU A 131 -9.76 -4.90 10.75
N ALA A 132 -10.07 -5.39 11.95
CA ALA A 132 -10.17 -6.82 12.22
C ALA A 132 -11.31 -7.48 11.41
N GLU A 133 -12.46 -6.84 11.30
CA GLU A 133 -13.61 -7.34 10.52
C GLU A 133 -13.26 -7.42 9.01
N MET A 134 -12.60 -6.41 8.47
CA MET A 134 -12.11 -6.42 7.09
C MET A 134 -11.07 -7.52 6.88
N THR A 135 -10.11 -7.67 7.80
CA THR A 135 -9.06 -8.71 7.70
C THR A 135 -9.68 -10.10 7.69
N VAL A 136 -10.61 -10.39 8.61
CA VAL A 136 -11.31 -11.69 8.67
C VAL A 136 -12.13 -11.94 7.40
N ALA A 137 -12.74 -10.92 6.82
CA ALA A 137 -13.49 -11.05 5.56
C ALA A 137 -12.56 -11.39 4.38
N LEU A 138 -11.39 -10.74 4.30
CA LEU A 138 -10.40 -11.00 3.24
C LEU A 138 -9.66 -12.32 3.43
N GLU A 139 -9.42 -12.77 4.67
CA GLU A 139 -8.89 -14.12 4.95
C GLU A 139 -9.85 -15.22 4.47
N LYS A 140 -11.16 -15.04 4.64
CA LYS A 140 -12.16 -15.98 4.16
C LYS A 140 -12.30 -16.00 2.65
N ASN A 141 -12.31 -14.82 2.06
CA ASN A 141 -12.43 -14.63 0.62
C ASN A 141 -11.56 -13.45 0.16
N PRO A 142 -10.33 -13.70 -0.29
CA PRO A 142 -9.47 -12.68 -0.85
C PRO A 142 -9.89 -12.21 -2.25
N ASP A 143 -10.80 -12.96 -2.90
CA ASP A 143 -11.29 -12.68 -4.26
C ASP A 143 -12.47 -11.71 -4.24
N GLN A 144 -12.25 -10.50 -3.71
CA GLN A 144 -13.24 -9.43 -3.60
C GLN A 144 -12.59 -8.05 -3.44
N ASP A 145 -13.29 -7.01 -3.89
CA ASP A 145 -13.03 -5.60 -3.52
C ASP A 145 -13.86 -5.24 -2.28
N PHE A 146 -13.30 -5.50 -1.09
CA PHE A 146 -14.04 -5.29 0.16
C PHE A 146 -14.34 -3.80 0.40
N LEU A 147 -13.31 -2.93 0.35
CA LEU A 147 -13.48 -1.51 0.64
C LEU A 147 -14.29 -0.79 -0.43
N GLY A 148 -14.09 -1.11 -1.71
CA GLY A 148 -14.86 -0.51 -2.79
C GLY A 148 -16.35 -0.86 -2.70
N GLU A 149 -16.68 -2.12 -2.39
CA GLU A 149 -18.09 -2.50 -2.19
C GLU A 149 -18.71 -1.85 -0.96
N VAL A 150 -18.00 -1.76 0.18
CA VAL A 150 -18.50 -1.05 1.38
C VAL A 150 -18.72 0.43 1.07
N TYR A 151 -17.76 1.07 0.42
CA TYR A 151 -17.86 2.46 -0.02
C TYR A 151 -19.10 2.73 -0.85
N MET A 152 -19.36 1.87 -1.84
CA MET A 152 -20.54 1.98 -2.71
C MET A 152 -21.85 1.70 -1.97
N ARG A 153 -21.88 0.68 -1.09
CA ARG A 153 -23.07 0.35 -0.27
C ARG A 153 -23.46 1.50 0.66
N MET A 154 -22.47 2.17 1.24
CA MET A 154 -22.67 3.29 2.15
C MET A 154 -22.88 4.63 1.42
N ARG A 155 -22.77 4.66 0.09
CA ARG A 155 -22.92 5.88 -0.72
C ARG A 155 -22.00 7.02 -0.27
N LEU A 156 -20.74 6.68 0.04
CA LEU A 156 -19.75 7.63 0.54
C LEU A 156 -19.18 8.56 -0.55
N GLY A 157 -19.40 8.26 -1.83
CA GLY A 157 -18.99 9.11 -2.94
C GLY A 157 -19.64 10.49 -2.87
N SER A 158 -18.83 11.53 -3.07
CA SER A 158 -19.38 12.88 -3.23
C SER A 158 -20.06 12.99 -4.59
N ASP A 159 -21.18 13.73 -4.67
CA ASP A 159 -21.84 14.05 -5.93
C ASP A 159 -20.91 14.82 -6.90
N GLU A 160 -19.87 15.46 -6.37
CA GLU A 160 -18.87 16.23 -7.12
C GLU A 160 -17.84 15.33 -7.80
N LEU A 161 -17.39 14.25 -7.16
CA LEU A 161 -16.36 13.35 -7.69
C LEU A 161 -16.95 12.23 -8.55
N LYS A 162 -18.25 11.93 -8.46
CA LYS A 162 -18.96 10.88 -9.22
C LYS A 162 -18.17 9.58 -9.34
N GLN A 163 -17.43 9.20 -8.26
CA GLN A 163 -16.61 8.01 -8.25
C GLN A 163 -17.51 6.76 -8.28
N ILE A 164 -17.45 6.05 -9.39
CA ILE A 164 -18.13 4.77 -9.59
C ILE A 164 -17.04 3.72 -9.76
N PHE A 165 -16.92 2.82 -8.80
CA PHE A 165 -15.98 1.71 -8.91
C PHE A 165 -16.51 0.64 -9.88
N THR A 166 -15.62 0.10 -10.68
CA THR A 166 -15.94 -1.01 -11.56
C THR A 166 -16.31 -2.23 -10.71
N PRO A 167 -17.45 -2.89 -10.96
CA PRO A 167 -17.83 -4.08 -10.21
C PRO A 167 -16.76 -5.16 -10.27
N TYR A 168 -16.44 -5.78 -9.11
CA TYR A 168 -15.32 -6.71 -8.99
C TYR A 168 -15.36 -7.87 -9.98
N ASN A 169 -16.55 -8.43 -10.25
CA ASN A 169 -16.71 -9.52 -11.23
C ASN A 169 -16.32 -9.10 -12.66
N VAL A 170 -16.49 -7.83 -13.02
CA VAL A 170 -16.03 -7.29 -14.30
C VAL A 170 -14.51 -7.19 -14.32
N CYS A 171 -13.90 -6.69 -13.23
CA CYS A 171 -12.45 -6.64 -13.07
C CYS A 171 -11.83 -8.04 -13.15
N HIS A 172 -12.46 -9.05 -12.51
CA HIS A 172 -12.01 -10.43 -12.56
C HIS A 172 -12.07 -10.99 -13.98
N LEU A 173 -13.14 -10.75 -14.71
CA LEU A 173 -13.25 -11.15 -16.11
C LEU A 173 -12.18 -10.48 -16.99
N MET A 174 -11.92 -9.19 -16.78
CA MET A 174 -10.86 -8.46 -17.47
C MET A 174 -9.49 -9.07 -17.19
N ALA A 175 -9.18 -9.38 -15.92
CA ALA A 175 -7.92 -10.02 -15.55
C ALA A 175 -7.75 -11.39 -16.23
N LEU A 176 -8.78 -12.24 -16.21
CA LEU A 176 -8.75 -13.54 -16.91
C LEU A 176 -8.50 -13.39 -18.42
N ALA A 177 -9.06 -12.33 -19.04
CA ALA A 177 -8.94 -12.12 -20.48
C ALA A 177 -7.58 -11.54 -20.89
N THR A 178 -6.90 -10.79 -20.00
CA THR A 178 -5.72 -9.98 -20.38
C THR A 178 -4.41 -10.56 -19.86
N MET A 179 -4.39 -11.29 -18.73
CA MET A 179 -3.14 -11.69 -18.10
C MET A 179 -2.43 -12.86 -18.81
N GLY A 180 -3.15 -13.69 -19.56
CA GLY A 180 -2.57 -14.86 -20.23
C GLY A 180 -1.99 -15.88 -19.25
N ASN A 181 -0.95 -16.61 -19.68
CA ASN A 181 -0.25 -17.59 -18.82
C ASN A 181 0.81 -16.88 -17.98
N VAL A 182 0.49 -16.57 -16.74
CA VAL A 182 1.38 -15.85 -15.80
C VAL A 182 2.59 -16.69 -15.43
N ALA A 183 2.41 -17.99 -15.21
CA ALA A 183 3.51 -18.88 -14.85
C ALA A 183 4.58 -18.92 -15.95
N GLU A 184 4.19 -19.01 -17.23
CA GLU A 184 5.12 -18.97 -18.35
C GLU A 184 5.85 -17.62 -18.48
N GLN A 185 5.17 -16.52 -18.22
CA GLN A 185 5.79 -15.18 -18.21
C GLN A 185 6.84 -15.08 -17.10
N VAL A 186 6.52 -15.56 -15.90
CA VAL A 186 7.46 -15.60 -14.75
C VAL A 186 8.64 -16.51 -15.01
N GLU A 187 8.44 -17.68 -15.65
CA GLU A 187 9.54 -18.58 -16.02
C GLU A 187 10.54 -17.88 -16.96
N LYS A 188 10.07 -17.09 -17.89
CA LYS A 188 10.92 -16.36 -18.87
C LYS A 188 11.65 -15.15 -18.28
N SER A 189 11.01 -14.41 -17.37
CA SER A 189 11.50 -13.11 -16.89
C SER A 189 11.89 -13.07 -15.42
N GLY A 190 11.60 -14.14 -14.65
CA GLY A 190 11.82 -14.24 -13.21
C GLY A 190 10.73 -13.53 -12.38
N PHE A 191 10.10 -12.49 -12.89
CA PHE A 191 8.95 -11.79 -12.32
C PHE A 191 8.24 -10.96 -13.38
N ILE A 192 7.00 -10.57 -13.09
CA ILE A 192 6.22 -9.63 -13.92
C ILE A 192 5.82 -8.40 -13.12
N THR A 193 5.48 -7.32 -13.83
CA THR A 193 4.92 -6.10 -13.24
C THR A 193 3.48 -5.89 -13.72
N ILE A 194 2.62 -5.43 -12.80
CA ILE A 194 1.23 -5.06 -13.10
C ILE A 194 1.05 -3.61 -12.67
N HIS A 195 0.48 -2.80 -13.57
CA HIS A 195 0.34 -1.36 -13.37
C HIS A 195 -1.08 -0.89 -13.63
N ASP A 196 -1.55 0.09 -12.82
CA ASP A 196 -2.83 0.78 -13.01
C ASP A 196 -2.67 2.28 -12.67
N ASP A 197 -2.82 3.15 -13.68
CA ASP A 197 -2.65 4.60 -13.57
C ASP A 197 -3.84 5.34 -12.94
N CYS A 198 -4.98 4.66 -12.74
CA CYS A 198 -6.22 5.21 -12.18
C CYS A 198 -6.89 4.14 -11.31
N CYS A 199 -6.15 3.66 -10.30
CA CYS A 199 -6.45 2.42 -9.60
C CYS A 199 -7.73 2.46 -8.75
N GLY A 200 -8.24 3.66 -8.40
CA GLY A 200 -9.36 3.79 -7.48
C GLY A 200 -9.13 2.99 -6.18
N GLY A 201 -10.11 2.24 -5.74
CA GLY A 201 -9.99 1.32 -4.61
C GLY A 201 -9.16 0.06 -4.87
N GLY A 202 -8.66 -0.15 -6.09
CA GLY A 202 -7.79 -1.26 -6.45
C GLY A 202 -8.49 -2.50 -6.99
N ALA A 203 -9.77 -2.45 -7.34
CA ALA A 203 -10.54 -3.62 -7.78
C ALA A 203 -9.89 -4.39 -8.93
N THR A 204 -9.35 -3.68 -9.94
CA THR A 204 -8.63 -4.26 -11.09
C THR A 204 -7.35 -4.98 -10.65
N LEU A 205 -6.58 -4.37 -9.76
CA LEU A 205 -5.32 -4.93 -9.24
C LEU A 205 -5.57 -6.12 -8.32
N ILE A 206 -6.61 -6.07 -7.48
CA ILE A 206 -7.03 -7.19 -6.63
C ILE A 206 -7.43 -8.38 -7.49
N ALA A 207 -8.20 -8.17 -8.54
CA ALA A 207 -8.59 -9.22 -9.48
C ALA A 207 -7.37 -9.81 -10.19
N ALA A 208 -6.46 -8.97 -10.68
CA ALA A 208 -5.21 -9.39 -11.29
C ALA A 208 -4.34 -10.20 -10.31
N ALA A 209 -4.23 -9.77 -9.04
CA ALA A 209 -3.48 -10.48 -8.01
C ALA A 209 -4.05 -11.89 -7.77
N ASN A 210 -5.37 -12.02 -7.70
CA ASN A 210 -6.02 -13.33 -7.47
C ASN A 210 -5.89 -14.27 -8.68
N VAL A 211 -6.05 -13.75 -9.90
CA VAL A 211 -5.84 -14.54 -11.13
C VAL A 211 -4.39 -15.02 -11.20
N ALA A 212 -3.43 -14.13 -10.99
CA ALA A 212 -2.01 -14.46 -11.02
C ALA A 212 -1.62 -15.44 -9.91
N ARG A 213 -2.12 -15.24 -8.68
CA ARG A 213 -1.90 -16.17 -7.58
C ARG A 213 -2.36 -17.57 -7.93
N ASN A 214 -3.58 -17.71 -8.43
CA ASN A 214 -4.15 -19.02 -8.81
C ASN A 214 -3.33 -19.73 -9.90
N ASP A 215 -2.76 -18.98 -10.84
CA ASP A 215 -1.95 -19.55 -11.92
C ASP A 215 -0.57 -19.97 -11.40
N LEU A 216 0.08 -19.12 -10.60
CA LEU A 216 1.40 -19.41 -10.02
C LEU A 216 1.34 -20.53 -8.96
N GLU A 217 0.31 -20.61 -8.13
CA GLU A 217 0.12 -21.70 -7.17
C GLU A 217 0.02 -23.05 -7.86
N LYS A 218 -0.70 -23.14 -9.01
CA LYS A 218 -0.74 -24.36 -9.84
C LYS A 218 0.64 -24.76 -10.38
N ALA A 219 1.51 -23.79 -10.63
CA ALA A 219 2.88 -24.02 -11.04
C ALA A 219 3.85 -24.24 -9.85
N GLY A 220 3.37 -24.26 -8.61
CA GLY A 220 4.19 -24.40 -7.41
C GLY A 220 5.02 -23.15 -7.05
N LEU A 221 4.63 -21.98 -7.57
CA LEU A 221 5.33 -20.73 -7.37
C LEU A 221 4.56 -19.82 -6.38
N ASN A 222 5.29 -19.09 -5.54
CA ASN A 222 4.69 -18.09 -4.64
C ASN A 222 4.54 -16.75 -5.37
N PHE A 223 3.29 -16.31 -5.64
CA PHE A 223 3.00 -15.05 -6.33
C PHE A 223 3.64 -13.82 -5.68
N GLN A 224 3.78 -13.80 -4.35
CA GLN A 224 4.38 -12.70 -3.61
C GLN A 224 5.84 -12.42 -4.03
N ASN A 225 6.52 -13.44 -4.51
CA ASN A 225 7.90 -13.35 -4.96
C ASN A 225 8.04 -13.04 -6.46
N HIS A 226 6.96 -13.11 -7.22
CA HIS A 226 7.04 -13.09 -8.68
C HIS A 226 6.22 -11.97 -9.34
N ILE A 227 5.44 -11.20 -8.57
CA ILE A 227 4.64 -10.11 -9.12
C ILE A 227 4.89 -8.84 -8.33
N LEU A 228 5.24 -7.76 -9.03
CA LEU A 228 5.35 -6.42 -8.48
C LEU A 228 4.21 -5.55 -9.02
N PHE A 229 3.47 -4.94 -8.10
CA PHE A 229 2.38 -4.04 -8.45
C PHE A 229 2.81 -2.59 -8.32
N SER A 230 2.33 -1.77 -9.22
CA SER A 230 2.42 -0.31 -9.12
C SER A 230 1.05 0.28 -9.44
N ALA A 231 0.65 1.27 -8.68
CA ALA A 231 -0.65 1.90 -8.82
C ALA A 231 -0.54 3.41 -8.64
N GLN A 232 -1.44 4.14 -9.24
CA GLN A 232 -1.56 5.58 -9.05
C GLN A 232 -3.03 6.00 -9.04
N ASP A 233 -3.38 6.94 -8.18
CA ASP A 233 -4.66 7.64 -8.22
C ASP A 233 -4.49 9.08 -7.71
N ILE A 234 -5.28 9.99 -8.25
CA ILE A 234 -5.24 11.41 -7.88
C ILE A 234 -5.92 11.66 -6.52
N GLU A 235 -6.90 10.84 -6.17
CA GLU A 235 -7.64 10.98 -4.91
C GLU A 235 -7.01 10.10 -3.85
N GLU A 236 -6.50 10.75 -2.79
CA GLU A 236 -5.73 10.09 -1.74
C GLU A 236 -6.53 8.97 -1.06
N THR A 237 -7.79 9.19 -0.72
CA THR A 237 -8.58 8.21 0.03
C THR A 237 -8.74 6.91 -0.73
N VAL A 238 -9.05 6.98 -2.03
CA VAL A 238 -9.22 5.75 -2.83
C VAL A 238 -7.88 5.09 -3.14
N ALA A 239 -6.81 5.86 -3.36
CA ALA A 239 -5.47 5.33 -3.50
C ALA A 239 -5.03 4.56 -2.23
N LEU A 240 -5.34 5.09 -1.05
CA LEU A 240 -5.07 4.42 0.22
C LEU A 240 -5.97 3.19 0.45
N MET A 241 -7.21 3.17 -0.05
CA MET A 241 -8.03 1.95 -0.08
C MET A 241 -7.35 0.84 -0.90
N CYS A 242 -6.83 1.18 -2.08
CA CYS A 242 -6.03 0.27 -2.90
C CYS A 242 -4.81 -0.25 -2.13
N TYR A 243 -4.01 0.66 -1.54
CA TYR A 243 -2.83 0.32 -0.74
C TYR A 243 -3.14 -0.66 0.41
N ILE A 244 -4.21 -0.39 1.17
CA ILE A 244 -4.63 -1.25 2.30
C ILE A 244 -5.00 -2.64 1.82
N GLN A 245 -5.83 -2.75 0.79
CA GLN A 245 -6.30 -4.03 0.28
C GLN A 245 -5.15 -4.86 -0.31
N LEU A 246 -4.25 -4.25 -1.11
CA LEU A 246 -3.05 -4.92 -1.62
C LEU A 246 -2.11 -5.35 -0.49
N SER A 247 -1.97 -4.56 0.57
CA SER A 247 -1.16 -4.90 1.75
C SER A 247 -1.70 -6.12 2.48
N LEU A 248 -3.02 -6.19 2.72
CA LEU A 248 -3.68 -7.33 3.36
C LEU A 248 -3.64 -8.60 2.52
N LEU A 249 -3.67 -8.48 1.19
CA LEU A 249 -3.52 -9.60 0.26
C LEU A 249 -2.07 -10.10 0.16
N GLY A 250 -1.13 -9.44 0.82
CA GLY A 250 0.29 -9.77 0.76
C GLY A 250 0.95 -9.50 -0.59
N VAL A 251 0.45 -8.52 -1.32
CA VAL A 251 0.97 -8.12 -2.63
C VAL A 251 2.22 -7.25 -2.45
N ALA A 252 3.28 -7.55 -3.17
CA ALA A 252 4.45 -6.68 -3.26
C ALA A 252 4.19 -5.55 -4.23
N GLY A 253 4.29 -4.30 -3.79
CA GLY A 253 4.05 -3.16 -4.66
C GLY A 253 4.02 -1.82 -3.95
N PHE A 254 3.60 -0.81 -4.67
CA PHE A 254 3.43 0.54 -4.15
C PHE A 254 2.27 1.27 -4.85
N VAL A 255 1.73 2.26 -4.15
CA VAL A 255 0.71 3.17 -4.66
C VAL A 255 1.23 4.60 -4.55
N LYS A 256 1.18 5.37 -5.65
CA LYS A 256 1.49 6.80 -5.70
C LYS A 256 0.20 7.61 -5.64
N VAL A 257 0.13 8.57 -4.72
CA VAL A 257 -0.96 9.55 -4.71
C VAL A 257 -0.57 10.71 -5.61
N GLY A 258 -1.29 10.95 -6.68
CA GLY A 258 -0.98 12.03 -7.62
C GLY A 258 -1.65 11.87 -8.98
N ASN A 259 -1.57 12.91 -9.79
CA ASN A 259 -2.17 12.94 -11.12
C ASN A 259 -1.27 12.20 -12.13
N SER A 260 -1.69 11.05 -12.61
CA SER A 260 -0.94 10.21 -13.56
C SER A 260 -0.65 10.85 -14.91
N LEU A 261 -1.40 11.90 -15.30
CA LEU A 261 -1.17 12.62 -16.55
C LEU A 261 -0.08 13.70 -16.41
N THR A 262 -0.03 14.39 -15.28
CA THR A 262 0.90 15.52 -15.06
C THR A 262 2.13 15.11 -14.25
N ASP A 263 1.98 14.12 -13.38
CA ASP A 263 3.02 13.57 -12.50
C ASP A 263 2.98 12.03 -12.48
N PRO A 264 3.21 11.35 -13.63
CA PRO A 264 3.22 9.89 -13.69
C PRO A 264 4.39 9.31 -12.88
N ILE A 265 4.31 8.03 -12.54
CA ILE A 265 5.40 7.28 -11.88
C ILE A 265 6.64 7.28 -12.78
N ARG A 266 7.79 7.71 -12.23
CA ARG A 266 9.07 7.77 -12.94
C ARG A 266 10.23 7.34 -12.06
N ASN A 267 11.31 6.88 -12.69
CA ASN A 267 12.56 6.64 -11.99
C ASN A 267 13.14 7.98 -11.48
N GLY A 268 13.49 8.02 -10.19
CA GLY A 268 14.05 9.20 -9.55
C GLY A 268 13.02 10.20 -9.00
N ASP A 269 11.74 9.82 -8.96
CA ASP A 269 10.70 10.61 -8.28
C ASP A 269 11.06 10.85 -6.81
N SER A 270 10.56 11.97 -6.26
CA SER A 270 10.41 12.11 -4.81
C SER A 270 9.44 11.04 -4.31
N LEU A 271 9.81 10.34 -3.25
CA LEU A 271 9.01 9.25 -2.70
C LEU A 271 7.95 9.71 -1.68
N GLU A 272 7.78 11.01 -1.48
CA GLU A 272 6.84 11.60 -0.50
C GLU A 272 5.40 11.09 -0.63
N ASN A 273 4.94 10.94 -1.89
CA ASN A 273 3.57 10.51 -2.19
C ASN A 273 3.45 8.99 -2.44
N TYR A 274 4.47 8.20 -2.12
CA TYR A 274 4.52 6.77 -2.37
C TYR A 274 4.20 5.97 -1.11
N TRP A 275 3.30 5.01 -1.23
CA TRP A 275 2.89 4.09 -0.17
C TRP A 275 3.31 2.68 -0.54
N PHE A 276 4.35 2.18 0.10
CA PHE A 276 4.92 0.86 -0.17
C PHE A 276 4.24 -0.20 0.70
N THR A 277 3.75 -1.29 0.07
CA THR A 277 3.15 -2.40 0.80
C THR A 277 4.20 -3.11 1.67
N PRO A 278 3.82 -3.77 2.77
CA PRO A 278 4.79 -4.51 3.61
C PRO A 278 5.63 -5.51 2.81
N MET A 279 5.04 -6.20 1.85
CA MET A 279 5.72 -7.20 1.03
C MET A 279 6.77 -6.62 0.07
N TYR A 280 6.66 -5.33 -0.28
CA TYR A 280 7.68 -4.62 -1.06
C TYR A 280 9.06 -4.63 -0.38
N PHE A 281 9.11 -4.63 0.94
CA PHE A 281 10.34 -4.63 1.74
C PHE A 281 10.90 -6.04 2.00
N SER A 282 10.27 -7.10 1.49
CA SER A 282 10.81 -8.47 1.64
C SER A 282 12.18 -8.63 0.99
N ASP A 283 12.98 -9.58 1.48
CA ASP A 283 14.35 -9.84 1.01
C ASP A 283 14.43 -10.09 -0.49
N VAL A 284 13.44 -10.79 -1.06
CA VAL A 284 13.37 -11.06 -2.50
C VAL A 284 13.30 -9.77 -3.30
N TRP A 285 12.41 -8.88 -2.94
CA TRP A 285 12.24 -7.61 -3.64
C TRP A 285 13.38 -6.63 -3.37
N HIS A 286 13.93 -6.65 -2.17
CA HIS A 286 15.14 -5.88 -1.85
C HIS A 286 16.31 -6.32 -2.75
N THR A 287 16.58 -7.63 -2.82
CA THR A 287 17.65 -8.18 -3.65
C THR A 287 17.49 -7.84 -5.13
N ARG A 288 16.27 -7.95 -5.66
CA ARG A 288 15.97 -7.57 -7.07
C ARG A 288 16.25 -6.11 -7.35
N ARG A 289 15.87 -5.21 -6.45
CA ARG A 289 16.15 -3.77 -6.61
C ARG A 289 17.66 -3.48 -6.61
N VAL A 290 18.41 -4.10 -5.70
CA VAL A 290 19.87 -3.96 -5.66
C VAL A 290 20.52 -4.47 -6.95
N ILE A 291 20.13 -5.64 -7.46
CA ILE A 291 20.65 -6.19 -8.72
C ILE A 291 20.31 -5.24 -9.89
N ASN A 292 19.09 -4.77 -9.99
CA ASN A 292 18.70 -3.83 -11.06
C ASN A 292 19.51 -2.52 -11.01
N GLN A 293 19.79 -1.99 -9.82
CA GLN A 293 20.65 -0.81 -9.68
C GLN A 293 22.08 -1.09 -10.14
N MET A 294 22.62 -2.26 -9.83
CA MET A 294 23.97 -2.66 -10.25
C MET A 294 24.08 -2.90 -11.76
N MET A 295 22.99 -3.36 -12.42
CA MET A 295 23.00 -3.64 -13.85
C MET A 295 22.76 -2.39 -14.71
N ASN A 296 22.24 -1.30 -14.14
CA ASN A 296 22.00 -0.02 -14.80
C ASN A 296 23.12 1.01 -14.59
N ILE A 297 24.27 0.59 -14.01
CA ILE A 297 25.54 1.32 -13.97
C ILE A 297 26.44 0.84 -15.10
#